data_92620d2f940bc56adc00e90b89f8a59e
#
_entry.id   92620d2f940bc56adc00e90b89f8a59e
#
_cell.length_a   1.000
_cell.length_b   1.000
_cell.length_c   1.000
_cell.angle_alpha   90.00
_cell.angle_beta   90.00
_cell.angle_gamma   90.00
#
_symmetry.space_group_name_H-M   'P 1'
#
loop_
_entity.id
_entity.type
_entity.pdbx_description
1 polymer ?
#
loop_
_entity_poly.entity_id
_entity_poly.type
_entity_poly.pdbx_seq_one_letter_code
_entity_poly.pdbx_strand_id
1 'polypeptide(L)'
;MKAAGKCIAQAKGEIPVEVISDKKADEDDGDWLGKEPEIAEKDIVATHETDILVVGCGTGGLFAVAAAAEAGGKVIGIDRFAVGTGIREDLGAIDSRYQKAWGTKIDKFEFITMATQYAGGHIQQDLVKLWCDKSGEAIDWVGDRLAERNIELWHESGDKNDEARYKHFAIGHSPKLPIDPKTGKFKITLAQVVEQYAAKKGARFDYNTKMVKLEKKNGRVTGVIAENADGKYVRYNAAKGVVVATGGYAQNWKMMEALQPWNLRIIG
;
A
#
# COMPACT_ATOMS: atom_id res chain seq x y z
N MET A 1 4.11 -8.85 -16.39
CA MET A 1 4.15 -10.22 -16.93
C MET A 1 5.55 -10.83 -17.02
N LYS A 2 6.61 -10.13 -17.51
CA LYS A 2 7.97 -10.68 -17.53
C LYS A 2 8.49 -11.09 -16.16
N ALA A 3 8.25 -10.30 -15.12
CA ALA A 3 8.69 -10.60 -13.75
C ALA A 3 7.96 -11.82 -13.16
N ALA A 4 6.64 -11.91 -13.32
CA ALA A 4 5.87 -13.06 -12.83
C ALA A 4 6.24 -14.35 -13.55
N GLY A 5 6.46 -14.32 -14.88
CA GLY A 5 6.95 -15.45 -15.63
C GLY A 5 8.35 -15.91 -15.18
N LYS A 6 9.23 -14.96 -14.87
CA LYS A 6 10.57 -15.26 -14.34
C LYS A 6 10.49 -15.91 -12.94
N CYS A 7 9.63 -15.44 -12.06
CA CYS A 7 9.39 -16.05 -10.75
C CYS A 7 8.85 -17.47 -10.84
N ILE A 8 7.92 -17.75 -11.77
CA ILE A 8 7.37 -19.10 -11.98
C ILE A 8 8.44 -20.04 -12.51
N ALA A 9 9.26 -19.61 -13.47
CA ALA A 9 10.35 -20.40 -14.02
C ALA A 9 11.44 -20.68 -12.97
N GLN A 10 11.74 -19.72 -12.09
CA GLN A 10 12.65 -19.91 -10.95
C GLN A 10 12.09 -20.92 -9.94
N ALA A 11 10.82 -20.81 -9.57
CA ALA A 11 10.16 -21.74 -8.64
C ALA A 11 10.11 -23.19 -9.18
N LYS A 12 10.13 -23.36 -10.50
CA LYS A 12 10.22 -24.67 -11.17
C LYS A 12 11.66 -25.19 -11.36
N GLY A 13 12.66 -24.40 -10.95
CA GLY A 13 14.06 -24.76 -11.19
C GLY A 13 14.51 -24.69 -12.66
N GLU A 14 13.70 -24.09 -13.54
CA GLU A 14 13.98 -23.98 -14.98
C GLU A 14 15.05 -22.92 -15.29
N ILE A 15 15.25 -21.96 -14.39
CA ILE A 15 16.30 -20.95 -14.46
C ILE A 15 16.93 -20.75 -13.08
N PRO A 16 18.24 -20.47 -12.99
CA PRO A 16 18.90 -20.16 -11.72
C PRO A 16 18.24 -18.96 -11.06
N VAL A 17 18.12 -19.00 -9.74
CA VAL A 17 17.72 -17.82 -8.95
C VAL A 17 18.87 -16.81 -9.08
N GLU A 18 18.72 -15.83 -9.94
CA GLU A 18 19.57 -14.66 -9.91
C GLU A 18 19.15 -13.86 -8.66
N VAL A 19 19.98 -13.91 -7.64
CA VAL A 19 19.93 -12.90 -6.58
C VAL A 19 20.23 -11.58 -7.27
N ILE A 20 19.22 -10.74 -7.44
CA ILE A 20 19.44 -9.35 -7.83
C ILE A 20 20.17 -8.74 -6.64
N SER A 21 21.50 -8.85 -6.63
CA SER A 21 22.32 -8.02 -5.77
C SER A 21 22.09 -6.60 -6.29
N ASP A 22 21.34 -5.82 -5.54
CA ASP A 22 21.43 -4.38 -5.68
C ASP A 22 22.91 -4.00 -5.74
N LYS A 23 23.24 -3.05 -6.61
CA LYS A 23 24.57 -2.46 -6.77
C LYS A 23 25.29 -2.43 -5.43
N LYS A 24 26.57 -2.83 -5.41
CA LYS A 24 27.47 -2.84 -4.25
C LYS A 24 26.96 -1.93 -3.15
N ALA A 25 26.39 -2.53 -2.10
CA ALA A 25 26.15 -1.80 -0.87
C ALA A 25 27.49 -1.17 -0.49
N ASP A 26 27.51 0.13 -0.30
CA ASP A 26 28.59 0.80 0.40
C ASP A 26 28.91 -0.01 1.65
N GLU A 27 30.18 -0.11 2.02
CA GLU A 27 30.72 -0.96 3.08
C GLU A 27 29.74 -1.11 4.22
N ASP A 28 29.17 -2.31 4.31
CA ASP A 28 28.09 -2.66 5.22
C ASP A 28 28.62 -2.64 6.65
N ASP A 29 28.31 -1.58 7.39
CA ASP A 29 28.60 -1.48 8.82
C ASP A 29 27.65 -2.30 9.69
N GLY A 30 26.75 -3.10 9.06
CA GLY A 30 25.73 -3.92 9.75
C GLY A 30 24.51 -3.15 10.22
N ASP A 31 24.46 -1.84 10.06
CA ASP A 31 23.32 -1.03 10.45
C ASP A 31 22.23 -1.05 9.38
N TRP A 32 21.10 -1.68 9.70
CA TRP A 32 19.93 -1.73 8.82
C TRP A 32 19.24 -0.36 8.64
N LEU A 33 19.49 0.63 9.50
CA LEU A 33 19.00 2.00 9.36
C LEU A 33 19.74 2.76 8.25
N GLY A 34 21.02 2.43 8.01
CA GLY A 34 21.86 3.20 7.12
C GLY A 34 22.21 4.59 7.70
N LYS A 35 22.79 5.44 6.86
CA LYS A 35 23.12 6.82 7.24
C LYS A 35 22.12 7.80 6.63
N GLU A 36 21.76 8.82 7.40
CA GLU A 36 20.96 9.94 6.89
C GLU A 36 21.72 10.64 5.76
N PRO A 37 21.10 10.85 4.57
CA PRO A 37 21.77 11.52 3.47
C PRO A 37 22.01 12.99 3.79
N GLU A 38 23.25 13.46 3.51
CA GLU A 38 23.61 14.86 3.54
C GLU A 38 23.25 15.53 2.22
N ILE A 39 22.26 16.41 2.22
CA ILE A 39 21.79 17.12 1.03
C ILE A 39 21.94 18.61 1.27
N ALA A 40 22.81 19.25 0.47
CA ALA A 40 23.03 20.68 0.60
C ALA A 40 21.86 21.46 -0.02
N GLU A 41 21.55 22.62 0.55
CA GLU A 41 20.41 23.47 0.11
C GLU A 41 20.53 23.85 -1.38
N LYS A 42 21.73 24.05 -1.88
CA LYS A 42 22.02 24.36 -3.31
C LYS A 42 21.67 23.20 -4.27
N ASP A 43 21.56 21.97 -3.76
CA ASP A 43 21.27 20.78 -4.57
C ASP A 43 19.75 20.56 -4.72
N ILE A 44 18.93 21.36 -4.01
CA ILE A 44 17.47 21.33 -4.12
C ILE A 44 17.03 22.23 -5.26
N VAL A 45 16.55 21.62 -6.34
CA VAL A 45 16.21 22.33 -7.58
C VAL A 45 14.82 22.93 -7.60
N ALA A 46 13.92 22.44 -6.73
CA ALA A 46 12.54 22.93 -6.63
C ALA A 46 11.97 22.71 -5.22
N THR A 47 11.02 23.56 -4.85
CA THR A 47 10.24 23.41 -3.60
C THR A 47 8.75 23.51 -3.92
N HIS A 48 7.98 22.56 -3.41
CA HIS A 48 6.53 22.51 -3.54
C HIS A 48 5.86 22.68 -2.18
N GLU A 49 4.78 23.48 -2.16
CA GLU A 49 3.97 23.73 -0.96
C GLU A 49 2.65 22.97 -1.06
N THR A 50 2.29 22.27 0.00
CA THR A 50 1.02 21.54 0.11
C THR A 50 0.48 21.57 1.54
N ASP A 51 -0.80 21.23 1.75
CA ASP A 51 -1.33 21.00 3.10
C ASP A 51 -0.86 19.65 3.62
N ILE A 52 -1.05 18.62 2.81
CA ILE A 52 -0.76 17.22 3.14
C ILE A 52 0.11 16.63 2.04
N LEU A 53 1.20 16.02 2.44
CA LEU A 53 2.02 15.20 1.57
C LEU A 53 1.79 13.73 1.90
N VAL A 54 1.56 12.91 0.89
CA VAL A 54 1.49 11.44 1.03
C VAL A 54 2.66 10.83 0.31
N VAL A 55 3.47 10.06 1.04
CA VAL A 55 4.65 9.37 0.53
C VAL A 55 4.33 7.89 0.34
N GLY A 56 4.37 7.45 -0.91
CA GLY A 56 3.94 6.12 -1.35
C GLY A 56 2.48 6.14 -1.83
N CYS A 57 2.27 5.85 -3.11
CA CYS A 57 0.94 5.78 -3.75
C CYS A 57 0.52 4.32 -4.00
N GLY A 58 0.79 3.44 -3.03
CA GLY A 58 0.25 2.09 -2.95
C GLY A 58 -1.18 2.10 -2.37
N THR A 59 -1.67 0.95 -1.89
CA THR A 59 -3.02 0.80 -1.33
C THR A 59 -3.33 1.87 -0.27
N GLY A 60 -2.50 1.97 0.78
CA GLY A 60 -2.75 2.92 1.86
C GLY A 60 -2.62 4.38 1.40
N GLY A 61 -1.64 4.67 0.54
CA GLY A 61 -1.35 6.03 0.09
C GLY A 61 -2.40 6.60 -0.85
N LEU A 62 -2.86 5.85 -1.85
CA LEU A 62 -3.90 6.32 -2.77
C LEU A 62 -5.21 6.64 -2.03
N PHE A 63 -5.61 5.80 -1.07
CA PHE A 63 -6.79 6.09 -0.24
C PHE A 63 -6.57 7.31 0.66
N ALA A 64 -5.36 7.49 1.21
CA ALA A 64 -5.03 8.68 2.01
C ALA A 64 -5.08 9.96 1.18
N VAL A 65 -4.52 9.94 -0.06
CA VAL A 65 -4.63 11.07 -1.00
C VAL A 65 -6.08 11.38 -1.32
N ALA A 66 -6.87 10.34 -1.65
CA ALA A 66 -8.28 10.52 -2.01
C ALA A 66 -9.10 11.12 -0.86
N ALA A 67 -8.95 10.58 0.36
CA ALA A 67 -9.66 11.06 1.54
C ALA A 67 -9.28 12.49 1.89
N ALA A 68 -7.99 12.84 1.84
CA ALA A 68 -7.51 14.18 2.14
C ALA A 68 -7.98 15.22 1.09
N ALA A 69 -7.99 14.85 -0.20
CA ALA A 69 -8.50 15.70 -1.26
C ALA A 69 -10.03 15.86 -1.19
N GLU A 70 -10.76 14.80 -0.86
CA GLU A 70 -12.22 14.85 -0.64
C GLU A 70 -12.58 15.78 0.52
N ALA A 71 -11.76 15.83 1.57
CA ALA A 71 -11.88 16.77 2.68
C ALA A 71 -11.47 18.20 2.35
N GLY A 72 -11.13 18.51 1.09
CA GLY A 72 -10.77 19.85 0.62
C GLY A 72 -9.34 20.28 0.92
N GLY A 73 -8.46 19.35 1.29
CA GLY A 73 -7.03 19.63 1.48
C GLY A 73 -6.30 19.77 0.14
N LYS A 74 -5.31 20.68 0.08
CA LYS A 74 -4.31 20.66 -1.00
C LYS A 74 -3.38 19.48 -0.75
N VAL A 75 -3.38 18.48 -1.65
CA VAL A 75 -2.67 17.21 -1.44
C VAL A 75 -1.73 16.90 -2.59
N ILE A 76 -0.52 16.48 -2.25
CA ILE A 76 0.42 15.90 -3.20
C ILE A 76 0.73 14.47 -2.76
N GLY A 77 0.58 13.50 -3.67
CA GLY A 77 1.08 12.13 -3.52
C GLY A 77 2.39 11.97 -4.28
N ILE A 78 3.42 11.41 -3.66
CA ILE A 78 4.67 11.09 -4.34
C ILE A 78 4.92 9.58 -4.28
N ASP A 79 5.47 9.02 -5.35
CA ASP A 79 5.87 7.61 -5.39
C ASP A 79 7.13 7.41 -6.24
N ARG A 80 7.99 6.46 -5.82
CA ARG A 80 9.19 6.09 -6.56
C ARG A 80 8.91 5.39 -7.90
N PHE A 81 7.72 4.83 -8.07
CA PHE A 81 7.29 4.17 -9.28
C PHE A 81 6.64 5.15 -10.26
N ALA A 82 6.51 4.75 -11.52
CA ALA A 82 5.94 5.56 -12.59
C ALA A 82 4.40 5.68 -12.54
N VAL A 83 3.74 4.90 -11.69
CA VAL A 83 2.28 4.87 -11.54
C VAL A 83 1.94 4.47 -10.12
N GLY A 84 0.76 4.83 -9.65
CA GLY A 84 0.18 4.29 -8.43
C GLY A 84 0.04 2.78 -8.53
N THR A 85 0.60 2.07 -7.56
CA THR A 85 0.70 0.60 -7.59
C THR A 85 0.17 0.01 -6.29
N GLY A 86 -0.07 -1.28 -6.31
CA GLY A 86 -0.24 -2.06 -5.09
C GLY A 86 -1.63 -2.13 -4.51
N ILE A 87 -2.64 -1.49 -5.07
CA ILE A 87 -4.02 -1.84 -4.70
C ILE A 87 -4.31 -3.20 -5.32
N ARG A 88 -4.55 -4.19 -4.46
CA ARG A 88 -5.12 -5.44 -4.90
C ARG A 88 -6.56 -5.21 -5.31
N GLU A 89 -7.02 -5.99 -6.29
CA GLU A 89 -8.42 -5.93 -6.72
C GLU A 89 -9.35 -6.58 -5.68
N ASP A 90 -8.83 -7.46 -4.83
CA ASP A 90 -9.53 -8.03 -3.68
C ASP A 90 -9.26 -7.23 -2.41
N LEU A 91 -10.32 -6.79 -1.76
CA LEU A 91 -10.29 -6.02 -0.53
C LEU A 91 -11.05 -6.76 0.58
N GLY A 92 -10.47 -6.82 1.76
CA GLY A 92 -11.11 -7.41 2.92
C GLY A 92 -11.89 -6.37 3.73
N ALA A 93 -13.09 -6.73 4.22
CA ALA A 93 -13.85 -5.90 5.15
C ALA A 93 -14.82 -6.70 6.01
N ILE A 94 -15.24 -6.10 7.12
CA ILE A 94 -16.30 -6.60 8.00
C ILE A 94 -17.36 -5.50 8.14
N ASP A 95 -18.62 -5.91 8.15
CA ASP A 95 -19.81 -5.05 8.30
C ASP A 95 -20.07 -4.07 7.14
N SER A 96 -19.62 -4.38 5.93
CA SER A 96 -19.99 -3.61 4.75
C SER A 96 -21.49 -3.70 4.43
N ARG A 97 -22.02 -2.73 3.69
CA ARG A 97 -23.39 -2.79 3.17
C ARG A 97 -23.64 -4.02 2.27
N TYR A 98 -22.60 -4.49 1.60
CA TYR A 98 -22.67 -5.68 0.75
C TYR A 98 -22.84 -6.94 1.58
N GLN A 99 -22.06 -7.11 2.64
CA GLN A 99 -22.23 -8.21 3.58
C GLN A 99 -23.61 -8.20 4.23
N LYS A 100 -24.09 -7.04 4.65
CA LYS A 100 -25.46 -6.89 5.22
C LYS A 100 -26.54 -7.28 4.23
N ALA A 101 -26.40 -6.89 2.96
CA ALA A 101 -27.35 -7.26 1.90
C ALA A 101 -27.38 -8.77 1.63
N TRP A 102 -26.25 -9.45 1.80
CA TRP A 102 -26.11 -10.92 1.63
C TRP A 102 -26.42 -11.70 2.91
N GLY A 103 -26.67 -11.02 4.03
CA GLY A 103 -26.89 -11.67 5.32
C GLY A 103 -25.64 -12.25 5.97
N THR A 104 -24.45 -11.90 5.47
CA THR A 104 -23.17 -12.31 6.03
C THR A 104 -22.93 -11.60 7.36
N LYS A 105 -22.64 -12.38 8.40
CA LYS A 105 -22.31 -11.88 9.74
C LYS A 105 -20.98 -12.52 10.16
N ILE A 106 -20.05 -11.67 10.60
CA ILE A 106 -18.72 -12.09 11.07
C ILE A 106 -18.58 -11.66 12.51
N ASP A 107 -18.27 -12.62 13.40
CA ASP A 107 -17.91 -12.32 14.77
C ASP A 107 -16.50 -11.71 14.80
N LYS A 108 -16.42 -10.46 15.22
CA LYS A 108 -15.17 -9.71 15.26
C LYS A 108 -14.18 -10.26 16.28
N PHE A 109 -14.67 -10.77 17.40
CA PHE A 109 -13.82 -11.38 18.44
C PHE A 109 -13.23 -12.69 17.96
N GLU A 110 -14.04 -13.50 17.30
CA GLU A 110 -13.57 -14.73 16.66
C GLU A 110 -12.52 -14.41 15.59
N PHE A 111 -12.77 -13.41 14.72
CA PHE A 111 -11.82 -12.99 13.71
C PHE A 111 -10.48 -12.53 14.33
N ILE A 112 -10.51 -11.67 15.37
CA ILE A 112 -9.31 -11.19 16.06
C ILE A 112 -8.54 -12.35 16.69
N THR A 113 -9.26 -13.31 17.30
CA THR A 113 -8.66 -14.50 17.92
C THR A 113 -7.94 -15.34 16.86
N MET A 114 -8.61 -15.62 15.73
CA MET A 114 -8.02 -16.39 14.64
C MET A 114 -6.83 -15.67 13.99
N ALA A 115 -6.93 -14.36 13.75
CA ALA A 115 -5.83 -13.57 13.25
C ALA A 115 -4.61 -13.59 14.19
N THR A 116 -4.85 -13.53 15.50
CA THR A 116 -3.80 -13.63 16.52
C THR A 116 -3.12 -14.99 16.48
N GLN A 117 -3.89 -16.07 16.40
CA GLN A 117 -3.37 -17.44 16.30
C GLN A 117 -2.59 -17.64 14.99
N TYR A 118 -3.11 -17.16 13.88
CA TYR A 118 -2.46 -17.23 12.57
C TYR A 118 -1.09 -16.53 12.55
N ALA A 119 -1.00 -15.38 13.23
CA ALA A 119 0.25 -14.62 13.39
C ALA A 119 1.18 -15.16 14.50
N GLY A 120 0.87 -16.33 15.10
CA GLY A 120 1.67 -16.90 16.20
C GLY A 120 1.73 -16.01 17.43
N GLY A 121 0.73 -15.20 17.68
CA GLY A 121 0.68 -14.23 18.78
C GLY A 121 1.39 -12.89 18.50
N HIS A 122 2.13 -12.78 17.39
CA HIS A 122 2.88 -11.58 17.02
C HIS A 122 2.00 -10.58 16.21
N ILE A 123 0.97 -10.04 16.87
CA ILE A 123 0.02 -9.14 16.24
C ILE A 123 -0.34 -7.98 17.17
N GLN A 124 -0.55 -6.81 16.61
CA GLN A 124 -1.13 -5.67 17.31
C GLN A 124 -2.67 -5.75 17.22
N GLN A 125 -3.29 -6.35 18.24
CA GLN A 125 -4.74 -6.59 18.26
C GLN A 125 -5.55 -5.30 18.10
N ASP A 126 -5.08 -4.16 18.62
CA ASP A 126 -5.74 -2.86 18.48
C ASP A 126 -5.87 -2.44 17.02
N LEU A 127 -4.85 -2.70 16.19
CA LEU A 127 -4.91 -2.42 14.76
C LEU A 127 -5.88 -3.35 14.04
N VAL A 128 -5.88 -4.63 14.40
CA VAL A 128 -6.85 -5.60 13.84
C VAL A 128 -8.27 -5.22 14.23
N LYS A 129 -8.47 -4.83 15.50
CA LYS A 129 -9.78 -4.34 15.96
C LYS A 129 -10.22 -3.09 15.21
N LEU A 130 -9.33 -2.12 15.03
CA LEU A 130 -9.61 -0.92 14.25
C LEU A 130 -10.03 -1.27 12.83
N TRP A 131 -9.32 -2.22 12.19
CA TRP A 131 -9.70 -2.73 10.87
C TRP A 131 -11.09 -3.39 10.89
N CYS A 132 -11.39 -4.25 11.86
CA CYS A 132 -12.72 -4.85 12.00
C CYS A 132 -13.84 -3.82 12.15
N ASP A 133 -13.57 -2.71 12.82
CA ASP A 133 -14.56 -1.69 13.11
C ASP A 133 -14.75 -0.68 11.95
N LYS A 134 -13.74 -0.51 11.08
CA LYS A 134 -13.70 0.55 10.07
C LYS A 134 -13.66 0.09 8.62
N SER A 135 -13.30 -1.17 8.38
CA SER A 135 -13.14 -1.67 7.01
C SER A 135 -14.46 -1.68 6.21
N GLY A 136 -15.60 -1.92 6.86
CA GLY A 136 -16.90 -1.88 6.20
C GLY A 136 -17.22 -0.50 5.62
N GLU A 137 -16.99 0.56 6.39
CA GLU A 137 -17.16 1.95 5.94
C GLU A 137 -16.22 2.27 4.75
N ALA A 138 -14.97 1.81 4.81
CA ALA A 138 -14.01 2.01 3.73
C ALA A 138 -14.45 1.30 2.43
N ILE A 139 -14.96 0.07 2.52
CA ILE A 139 -15.46 -0.68 1.37
C ILE A 139 -16.74 -0.06 0.80
N ASP A 140 -17.60 0.46 1.64
CA ASP A 140 -18.82 1.17 1.21
C ASP A 140 -18.43 2.42 0.39
N TRP A 141 -17.42 3.17 0.83
CA TRP A 141 -16.86 4.29 0.08
C TRP A 141 -16.28 3.85 -1.29
N VAL A 142 -15.52 2.74 -1.34
CA VAL A 142 -15.02 2.16 -2.59
C VAL A 142 -16.15 1.81 -3.55
N GLY A 143 -17.19 1.16 -3.02
CA GLY A 143 -18.35 0.78 -3.81
C GLY A 143 -19.05 1.97 -4.46
N ASP A 144 -19.13 3.12 -3.77
CA ASP A 144 -19.68 4.34 -4.35
C ASP A 144 -18.82 4.85 -5.54
N ARG A 145 -17.51 4.81 -5.41
CA ARG A 145 -16.60 5.23 -6.51
C ARG A 145 -16.67 4.29 -7.71
N LEU A 146 -16.86 3.00 -7.48
CA LEU A 146 -17.07 2.01 -8.53
C LEU A 146 -18.44 2.19 -9.21
N ALA A 147 -19.48 2.45 -8.43
CA ALA A 147 -20.84 2.68 -8.95
C ALA A 147 -20.92 3.92 -9.86
N GLU A 148 -20.16 4.99 -9.59
CA GLU A 148 -20.01 6.16 -10.48
C GLU A 148 -19.54 5.78 -11.90
N ARG A 149 -18.97 4.58 -12.06
CA ARG A 149 -18.43 4.03 -13.32
C ARG A 149 -19.19 2.82 -13.83
N ASN A 150 -20.34 2.52 -13.24
CA ASN A 150 -21.12 1.30 -13.52
C ASN A 150 -20.32 0.02 -13.29
N ILE A 151 -19.40 0.01 -12.33
CA ILE A 151 -18.64 -1.17 -11.91
C ILE A 151 -19.28 -1.70 -10.64
N GLU A 152 -19.72 -2.95 -10.68
CA GLU A 152 -20.26 -3.66 -9.53
C GLU A 152 -19.15 -4.12 -8.60
N LEU A 153 -19.38 -4.02 -7.29
CA LEU A 153 -18.53 -4.64 -6.29
C LEU A 153 -19.16 -5.98 -5.86
N TRP A 154 -18.47 -7.07 -6.19
CA TRP A 154 -18.86 -8.41 -5.78
C TRP A 154 -18.41 -8.65 -4.33
N HIS A 155 -19.20 -9.39 -3.60
CA HIS A 155 -18.90 -9.83 -2.24
C HIS A 155 -18.78 -11.35 -2.23
N GLU A 156 -17.77 -11.86 -1.55
CA GLU A 156 -17.55 -13.26 -1.32
C GLU A 156 -18.68 -13.85 -0.47
N SER A 157 -19.26 -14.94 -0.92
CA SER A 157 -20.23 -15.70 -0.12
C SER A 157 -19.50 -16.51 0.95
N GLY A 158 -20.13 -16.67 2.12
CA GLY A 158 -19.58 -17.35 3.28
C GLY A 158 -18.97 -18.72 2.99
N ASP A 159 -18.04 -19.11 3.83
CA ASP A 159 -17.25 -20.29 3.68
C ASP A 159 -18.03 -21.58 3.96
N LYS A 160 -17.60 -22.62 3.25
CA LYS A 160 -18.13 -23.96 3.39
C LYS A 160 -17.14 -24.94 4.04
N ASN A 161 -15.97 -24.45 4.49
CA ASN A 161 -14.88 -25.33 4.94
C ASN A 161 -14.60 -25.15 6.44
N ASP A 162 -15.52 -25.66 7.26
CA ASP A 162 -15.40 -25.66 8.72
C ASP A 162 -14.32 -26.61 9.26
N GLU A 163 -13.71 -27.46 8.39
CA GLU A 163 -12.71 -28.44 8.77
C GLU A 163 -11.28 -27.91 8.70
N ALA A 164 -11.05 -26.71 8.17
CA ALA A 164 -9.73 -26.11 8.09
C ALA A 164 -9.20 -25.73 9.46
N ARG A 165 -7.88 -25.89 9.66
CA ARG A 165 -7.17 -25.45 10.88
C ARG A 165 -7.44 -23.98 11.22
N TYR A 166 -7.66 -23.15 10.20
CA TYR A 166 -8.04 -21.76 10.32
C TYR A 166 -9.36 -21.54 9.59
N LYS A 167 -10.31 -20.97 10.31
CA LYS A 167 -11.60 -20.62 9.72
C LYS A 167 -11.42 -19.57 8.64
N HIS A 168 -12.03 -19.81 7.50
CA HIS A 168 -12.18 -18.79 6.48
C HIS A 168 -13.32 -17.84 6.88
N PHE A 169 -13.13 -16.55 6.70
CA PHE A 169 -14.17 -15.56 6.90
C PHE A 169 -14.51 -14.92 5.56
N ALA A 170 -15.77 -14.77 5.26
CA ALA A 170 -16.26 -14.16 4.02
C ALA A 170 -16.06 -12.63 4.07
N ILE A 171 -14.80 -12.21 4.04
CA ILE A 171 -14.38 -10.80 4.11
C ILE A 171 -14.09 -10.21 2.73
N GLY A 172 -13.95 -11.04 1.69
CA GLY A 172 -13.52 -10.64 0.36
C GLY A 172 -14.55 -9.79 -0.38
N HIS A 173 -14.08 -8.71 -1.01
CA HIS A 173 -14.84 -7.84 -1.89
C HIS A 173 -14.00 -7.57 -3.13
N SER A 174 -14.54 -7.87 -4.31
CA SER A 174 -13.82 -7.74 -5.58
C SER A 174 -14.64 -6.91 -6.57
N PRO A 175 -14.05 -5.86 -7.18
CA PRO A 175 -14.72 -5.12 -8.25
C PRO A 175 -14.79 -5.96 -9.52
N LYS A 176 -15.93 -5.97 -10.19
CA LYS A 176 -16.08 -6.56 -11.53
C LYS A 176 -15.50 -5.64 -12.59
N LEU A 177 -14.17 -5.52 -12.58
CA LEU A 177 -13.45 -4.62 -13.49
C LEU A 177 -13.60 -5.09 -14.95
N PRO A 178 -13.83 -4.16 -15.89
CA PRO A 178 -13.95 -4.51 -17.30
C PRO A 178 -12.62 -5.01 -17.86
N ILE A 179 -12.66 -6.14 -18.54
CA ILE A 179 -11.50 -6.76 -19.20
C ILE A 179 -11.49 -6.40 -20.68
N ASP A 180 -10.33 -6.09 -21.21
CA ASP A 180 -10.12 -5.97 -22.64
C ASP A 180 -10.08 -7.39 -23.27
N PRO A 181 -11.01 -7.73 -24.14
CA PRO A 181 -11.09 -9.06 -24.72
C PRO A 181 -9.89 -9.42 -25.62
N LYS A 182 -9.15 -8.43 -26.11
CA LYS A 182 -7.97 -8.64 -26.97
C LYS A 182 -6.71 -8.95 -26.16
N THR A 183 -6.58 -8.36 -24.99
CA THR A 183 -5.36 -8.46 -24.17
C THR A 183 -5.54 -9.30 -22.93
N GLY A 184 -6.77 -9.58 -22.50
CA GLY A 184 -7.10 -10.24 -21.23
C GLY A 184 -6.76 -9.41 -19.99
N LYS A 185 -6.43 -8.12 -20.16
CA LYS A 185 -6.08 -7.21 -19.05
C LYS A 185 -7.28 -6.36 -18.63
N PHE A 186 -7.29 -5.90 -17.40
CA PHE A 186 -8.25 -4.88 -16.98
C PHE A 186 -8.10 -3.61 -17.82
N LYS A 187 -9.22 -3.04 -18.27
CA LYS A 187 -9.25 -1.73 -18.94
C LYS A 187 -8.97 -0.60 -17.98
N ILE A 188 -9.30 -0.80 -16.72
CA ILE A 188 -9.03 0.11 -15.59
C ILE A 188 -8.81 -0.73 -14.35
N THR A 189 -7.89 -0.32 -13.48
CA THR A 189 -7.65 -0.96 -12.17
C THR A 189 -8.32 -0.17 -11.07
N LEU A 190 -8.51 -0.77 -9.90
CA LEU A 190 -9.03 -0.07 -8.72
C LEU A 190 -8.11 1.10 -8.33
N ALA A 191 -6.78 0.93 -8.44
CA ALA A 191 -5.82 2.00 -8.22
C ALA A 191 -6.10 3.22 -9.11
N GLN A 192 -6.33 3.00 -10.39
CA GLN A 192 -6.67 4.07 -11.34
C GLN A 192 -8.03 4.72 -11.05
N VAL A 193 -9.01 3.96 -10.56
CA VAL A 193 -10.31 4.52 -10.13
C VAL A 193 -10.11 5.50 -8.98
N VAL A 194 -9.36 5.11 -7.96
CA VAL A 194 -9.09 5.94 -6.77
C VAL A 194 -8.22 7.14 -7.12
N GLU A 195 -7.17 6.95 -7.92
CA GLU A 195 -6.28 8.02 -8.38
C GLU A 195 -7.04 9.09 -9.17
N GLN A 196 -7.84 8.67 -10.17
CA GLN A 196 -8.64 9.59 -10.98
C GLN A 196 -9.71 10.32 -10.14
N TYR A 197 -10.27 9.65 -9.14
CA TYR A 197 -11.17 10.31 -8.19
C TYR A 197 -10.44 11.39 -7.40
N ALA A 198 -9.27 11.07 -6.83
CA ALA A 198 -8.46 12.03 -6.07
C ALA A 198 -8.02 13.21 -6.94
N ALA A 199 -7.57 12.97 -8.17
CA ALA A 199 -7.21 14.01 -9.12
C ALA A 199 -8.39 14.94 -9.47
N LYS A 200 -9.59 14.37 -9.65
CA LYS A 200 -10.84 15.16 -9.83
C LYS A 200 -11.15 16.04 -8.62
N LYS A 201 -10.72 15.65 -7.42
CA LYS A 201 -10.83 16.45 -6.18
C LYS A 201 -9.68 17.44 -5.99
N GLY A 202 -8.75 17.53 -6.94
CA GLY A 202 -7.65 18.49 -6.95
C GLY A 202 -6.33 17.96 -6.39
N ALA A 203 -6.21 16.65 -6.13
CA ALA A 203 -4.94 16.06 -5.77
C ALA A 203 -3.96 16.07 -6.94
N ARG A 204 -2.67 16.26 -6.63
CA ARG A 204 -1.54 16.13 -7.55
C ARG A 204 -0.77 14.86 -7.24
N PHE A 205 -0.23 14.21 -8.27
CA PHE A 205 0.65 13.05 -8.12
C PHE A 205 1.98 13.31 -8.83
N ASP A 206 3.07 13.12 -8.12
CA ASP A 206 4.44 13.20 -8.64
C ASP A 206 5.06 11.79 -8.54
N TYR A 207 5.02 11.09 -9.66
CA TYR A 207 5.60 9.75 -9.81
C TYR A 207 7.09 9.82 -10.14
N ASN A 208 7.78 8.66 -10.12
CA ASN A 208 9.25 8.57 -10.25
C ASN A 208 9.96 9.51 -9.25
N THR A 209 9.38 9.66 -8.06
CA THR A 209 9.83 10.59 -7.03
C THR A 209 9.99 9.83 -5.72
N LYS A 210 11.23 9.55 -5.35
CA LYS A 210 11.61 8.73 -4.19
C LYS A 210 11.92 9.62 -3.00
N MET A 211 11.18 9.50 -1.90
CA MET A 211 11.55 10.15 -0.63
C MET A 211 12.92 9.65 -0.18
N VAL A 212 13.81 10.57 0.17
CA VAL A 212 15.15 10.28 0.68
C VAL A 212 15.39 10.82 2.08
N LYS A 213 14.67 11.87 2.50
CA LYS A 213 14.84 12.48 3.82
C LYS A 213 13.54 13.09 4.33
N LEU A 214 13.27 12.93 5.63
CA LEU A 214 12.22 13.66 6.34
C LEU A 214 12.80 14.97 6.90
N GLU A 215 12.12 16.08 6.71
CA GLU A 215 12.48 17.35 7.32
C GLU A 215 11.68 17.59 8.59
N LYS A 216 12.38 17.98 9.66
CA LYS A 216 11.78 18.25 10.98
C LYS A 216 12.09 19.67 11.44
N LYS A 217 11.09 20.31 12.03
CA LYS A 217 11.25 21.58 12.72
C LYS A 217 10.57 21.49 14.09
N ASN A 218 11.32 21.78 15.14
CA ASN A 218 10.82 21.73 16.53
C ASN A 218 10.15 20.38 16.88
N GLY A 219 10.77 19.26 16.48
CA GLY A 219 10.26 17.91 16.74
C GLY A 219 9.12 17.43 15.82
N ARG A 220 8.56 18.31 14.99
CA ARG A 220 7.48 17.97 14.04
C ARG A 220 8.06 17.75 12.65
N VAL A 221 7.56 16.73 11.94
CA VAL A 221 7.82 16.56 10.50
C VAL A 221 7.03 17.63 9.73
N THR A 222 7.74 18.43 8.95
CA THR A 222 7.19 19.57 8.20
C THR A 222 7.30 19.38 6.68
N GLY A 223 7.99 18.35 6.23
CA GLY A 223 8.17 18.08 4.81
C GLY A 223 9.10 16.91 4.55
N VAL A 224 9.43 16.75 3.30
CA VAL A 224 10.40 15.75 2.84
C VAL A 224 11.27 16.32 1.72
N ILE A 225 12.48 15.76 1.58
CA ILE A 225 13.27 15.87 0.37
C ILE A 225 13.13 14.55 -0.38
N ALA A 226 12.89 14.63 -1.69
CA ALA A 226 12.76 13.51 -2.57
C ALA A 226 13.68 13.65 -3.79
N GLU A 227 14.13 12.54 -4.34
CA GLU A 227 14.86 12.45 -5.61
C GLU A 227 13.86 12.19 -6.74
N ASN A 228 13.88 13.03 -7.77
CA ASN A 228 13.01 12.90 -8.93
C ASN A 228 13.60 11.97 -10.01
N ALA A 229 12.88 11.81 -11.13
CA ALA A 229 13.32 10.96 -12.25
C ALA A 229 14.69 11.35 -12.86
N ASP A 230 15.10 12.61 -12.73
CA ASP A 230 16.37 13.13 -13.23
C ASP A 230 17.52 12.98 -12.22
N GLY A 231 17.26 12.35 -11.07
CA GLY A 231 18.24 12.22 -9.98
C GLY A 231 18.50 13.54 -9.22
N LYS A 232 17.58 14.51 -9.33
CA LYS A 232 17.67 15.82 -8.67
C LYS A 232 16.80 15.86 -7.43
N TYR A 233 17.23 16.61 -6.41
CA TYR A 233 16.46 16.75 -5.18
C TYR A 233 15.37 17.83 -5.29
N VAL A 234 14.19 17.45 -4.79
CA VAL A 234 13.00 18.32 -4.73
C VAL A 234 12.48 18.32 -3.31
N ARG A 235 12.17 19.48 -2.76
CA ARG A 235 11.56 19.64 -1.43
C ARG A 235 10.05 19.72 -1.54
N TYR A 236 9.37 19.08 -0.61
CA TYR A 236 7.93 19.16 -0.41
C TYR A 236 7.64 19.62 1.01
N ASN A 237 7.15 20.84 1.19
CA ASN A 237 6.69 21.37 2.47
C ASN A 237 5.22 21.00 2.68
N ALA A 238 4.89 20.46 3.86
CA ALA A 238 3.55 20.02 4.21
C ALA A 238 3.07 20.77 5.47
N ALA A 239 2.18 21.74 5.26
CA ALA A 239 1.72 22.63 6.33
C ALA A 239 0.97 21.89 7.45
N LYS A 240 0.18 20.87 7.10
CA LYS A 240 -0.63 20.09 8.04
C LYS A 240 0.03 18.77 8.44
N GLY A 241 0.80 18.13 7.55
CA GLY A 241 1.50 16.91 7.89
C GLY A 241 1.90 16.04 6.70
N VAL A 242 2.67 15.00 7.01
CA VAL A 242 3.14 13.99 6.07
C VAL A 242 2.57 12.64 6.46
N VAL A 243 1.93 11.97 5.51
CA VAL A 243 1.50 10.57 5.64
C VAL A 243 2.55 9.69 4.99
N VAL A 244 3.16 8.79 5.76
CA VAL A 244 4.13 7.80 5.25
C VAL A 244 3.39 6.51 4.99
N ALA A 245 3.21 6.17 3.70
CA ALA A 245 2.49 4.99 3.21
C ALA A 245 3.39 4.13 2.30
N THR A 246 4.66 4.03 2.65
CA THR A 246 5.73 3.40 1.85
C THR A 246 5.70 1.87 1.83
N GLY A 247 4.74 1.26 2.51
CA GLY A 247 4.58 -0.19 2.59
C GLY A 247 5.51 -0.85 3.61
N GLY A 248 5.66 -2.15 3.48
CA GLY A 248 6.48 -2.96 4.38
C GLY A 248 7.95 -3.08 3.92
N TYR A 249 8.76 -3.65 4.78
CA TYR A 249 10.20 -3.81 4.57
C TYR A 249 10.62 -5.26 4.21
N ALA A 250 9.68 -6.10 3.79
CA ALA A 250 9.96 -7.50 3.49
C ALA A 250 11.03 -7.75 2.41
N GLN A 251 11.33 -6.74 1.58
CA GLN A 251 12.42 -6.80 0.61
C GLN A 251 13.76 -6.25 1.13
N ASN A 252 13.81 -5.75 2.35
CA ASN A 252 15.03 -5.31 3.01
C ASN A 252 15.53 -6.41 3.95
N TRP A 253 16.47 -7.22 3.46
CA TRP A 253 16.99 -8.39 4.20
C TRP A 253 17.63 -8.02 5.54
N LYS A 254 18.32 -6.89 5.62
CA LYS A 254 18.92 -6.41 6.86
C LYS A 254 17.86 -6.07 7.90
N MET A 255 16.80 -5.38 7.49
CA MET A 255 15.66 -5.12 8.37
C MET A 255 14.94 -6.41 8.77
N MET A 256 14.78 -7.35 7.83
CA MET A 256 14.17 -8.66 8.14
C MET A 256 15.03 -9.44 9.13
N GLU A 257 16.34 -9.47 8.96
CA GLU A 257 17.25 -10.14 9.89
C GLU A 257 17.23 -9.51 11.28
N ALA A 258 17.23 -8.19 11.36
CA ALA A 258 17.20 -7.47 12.63
C ALA A 258 15.85 -7.53 13.34
N LEU A 259 14.72 -7.47 12.60
CA LEU A 259 13.40 -7.26 13.17
C LEU A 259 12.49 -8.49 13.11
N GLN A 260 12.74 -9.42 12.18
CA GLN A 260 11.93 -10.62 11.97
C GLN A 260 12.77 -11.85 11.57
N PRO A 261 13.79 -12.21 12.34
CA PRO A 261 14.73 -13.28 11.96
C PRO A 261 14.06 -14.65 11.81
N TRP A 262 12.94 -14.90 12.49
CA TRP A 262 12.20 -16.17 12.36
C TRP A 262 11.58 -16.34 10.96
N ASN A 263 11.15 -15.24 10.30
CA ASN A 263 10.58 -15.32 8.95
C ASN A 263 11.62 -15.76 7.93
N LEU A 264 12.88 -15.38 8.10
CA LEU A 264 13.96 -15.79 7.21
C LEU A 264 14.23 -17.30 7.29
N ARG A 265 13.97 -17.95 8.43
CA ARG A 265 14.13 -19.41 8.61
C ARG A 265 13.04 -20.22 7.90
N ILE A 266 11.91 -19.59 7.55
CA ILE A 266 10.78 -20.24 6.90
C ILE A 266 10.86 -20.07 5.37
N ILE A 267 11.47 -18.98 4.92
CA ILE A 267 11.54 -18.60 3.49
C ILE A 267 12.82 -19.16 2.82
N GLY A 268 13.81 -19.56 3.61
CA GLY A 268 15.13 -20.04 3.17
C GLY A 268 15.14 -21.41 2.51
#